data_4b9864540609d0c1e049cf5df1f3a157
#
_entry.id   4b9864540609d0c1e049cf5df1f3a157
#
_cell.length_a   1.000
_cell.length_b   1.000
_cell.length_c   1.000
_cell.angle_alpha   90.00
_cell.angle_beta   90.00
_cell.angle_gamma   90.00
#
_symmetry.space_group_name_H-M   'P 1'
#
loop_
_entity.id
_entity.type
_entity.pdbx_description
1 polymer ?
#
loop_
_entity_poly.entity_id
_entity_poly.type
_entity_poly.pdbx_seq_one_letter_code
_entity_poly.pdbx_strand_id
1 'polypeptide(L)'
;MFSAISSVKSLCPFSIASSTHLQHLRAEKLFRRGWFERSLVQPGMMRMMFSHRTGWKLTPNRFTQAQKELQAAGLDVLDLTVSNPTRAELHYDAEAILQSLISPQAMDYDPQPKGLQSARQAVSDYYRKQHEEFAIDSEAIVLTTSTSEGYSYVFRLLCNPGDEILVPKPSYPLFEFLADLQDVKLIPYPLLYDHGWQIDFPSLYKEVNHRTRAVVVVHPNNPTGSYVSTLDQSELNNFCREYGLPLIVDEVFLDYPHDGAQRSTFASNRDVLTFTLSGLSKISALPQMKLAWIVTSGPAEPMSAALARLEVIADTYLSVNAPIQLAVPLLLEQRKNIQPLLLDRVRTNLQELDHVLATQKTCQRLQVEGGWYAILRVPVTQSDEDLVIDILRKARVLVHPGRFYDFLNDGYLVLSLITPPEKFRQGIARTLQLLNP
;
A
#
# COMPACT_ATOMS: atom_id res chain seq x y z
N MET A 1 -52.38 0.12 1.67
CA MET A 1 -51.79 -0.28 0.39
C MET A 1 -50.28 -0.41 0.60
N PHE A 2 -49.89 -1.44 1.32
CA PHE A 2 -48.52 -1.83 1.51
C PHE A 2 -48.44 -3.32 1.13
N SER A 3 -47.87 -3.62 0.00
CA SER A 3 -47.44 -4.97 -0.37
C SER A 3 -46.84 -4.91 -1.77
N ALA A 4 -45.56 -5.00 -1.85
CA ALA A 4 -44.72 -5.46 -2.96
C ALA A 4 -43.38 -4.68 -3.02
N ILE A 5 -42.46 -4.96 -2.10
CA ILE A 5 -41.00 -4.86 -2.36
C ILE A 5 -40.33 -5.91 -1.44
N SER A 6 -40.44 -7.15 -1.84
CA SER A 6 -39.71 -8.24 -1.20
C SER A 6 -39.36 -9.26 -2.29
N SER A 7 -38.40 -8.93 -3.15
CA SER A 7 -37.71 -9.92 -4.00
C SER A 7 -36.74 -9.23 -4.97
N VAL A 8 -35.68 -8.59 -4.46
CA VAL A 8 -34.41 -8.39 -5.16
C VAL A 8 -33.29 -8.43 -4.13
N LYS A 9 -33.10 -9.60 -3.54
CA LYS A 9 -31.88 -9.97 -2.81
C LYS A 9 -31.29 -11.17 -3.51
N SER A 10 -30.61 -10.95 -4.59
CA SER A 10 -29.52 -11.80 -5.09
C SER A 10 -29.10 -11.23 -6.45
N LEU A 11 -27.90 -10.84 -6.53
CA LEU A 11 -27.05 -10.52 -7.68
C LEU A 11 -26.36 -9.15 -7.51
N CYS A 12 -25.47 -9.07 -6.54
CA CYS A 12 -24.27 -8.25 -6.65
C CYS A 12 -23.21 -8.75 -5.66
N PRO A 13 -22.35 -9.72 -6.01
CA PRO A 13 -21.17 -10.05 -5.23
C PRO A 13 -19.98 -9.23 -5.74
N PHE A 14 -20.12 -7.92 -5.88
CA PHE A 14 -19.00 -6.99 -5.99
C PHE A 14 -18.85 -6.23 -4.68
N SER A 15 -18.59 -6.95 -3.59
CA SER A 15 -17.94 -6.33 -2.46
C SER A 15 -16.47 -6.19 -2.83
N ILE A 16 -16.10 -4.96 -3.19
CA ILE A 16 -14.77 -4.37 -3.11
C ILE A 16 -13.68 -5.43 -2.89
N ALA A 17 -13.01 -5.79 -3.99
CA ALA A 17 -11.78 -6.55 -3.91
C ALA A 17 -10.83 -5.78 -3.00
N SER A 18 -10.74 -6.22 -1.76
CA SER A 18 -9.69 -5.87 -0.86
C SER A 18 -8.36 -6.12 -1.57
N SER A 19 -7.29 -5.48 -1.16
CA SER A 19 -5.92 -5.75 -1.61
C SER A 19 -5.59 -7.25 -1.72
N THR A 20 -6.31 -8.08 -1.01
CA THR A 20 -6.29 -9.54 -1.03
C THR A 20 -6.53 -10.14 -2.42
N HIS A 21 -7.48 -9.66 -3.21
CA HIS A 21 -7.75 -10.25 -4.52
C HIS A 21 -6.58 -10.05 -5.50
N LEU A 22 -5.97 -8.86 -5.46
CA LEU A 22 -4.79 -8.56 -6.27
C LEU A 22 -3.54 -9.33 -5.78
N GLN A 23 -3.42 -9.54 -4.48
CA GLN A 23 -2.36 -10.37 -3.89
C GLN A 23 -2.45 -11.83 -4.37
N HIS A 24 -3.66 -12.37 -4.50
CA HIS A 24 -3.89 -13.74 -4.96
C HIS A 24 -3.51 -13.96 -6.44
N LEU A 25 -3.65 -12.94 -7.28
CA LEU A 25 -3.26 -13.02 -8.70
C LEU A 25 -1.74 -13.00 -8.90
N ARG A 26 -0.99 -12.48 -7.92
CA ARG A 26 0.46 -12.29 -8.01
C ARG A 26 1.27 -13.59 -7.92
N ALA A 27 0.88 -14.52 -7.05
CA ALA A 27 1.63 -15.75 -6.79
C ALA A 27 1.91 -16.61 -8.05
N GLU A 28 1.15 -16.40 -9.13
CA GLU A 28 1.30 -17.13 -10.37
C GLU A 28 2.17 -16.43 -11.44
N LYS A 29 2.46 -15.12 -11.27
CA LYS A 29 3.31 -14.36 -12.20
C LYS A 29 4.80 -14.70 -12.09
N LEU A 30 5.24 -15.15 -10.93
CA LEU A 30 6.65 -15.45 -10.65
C LEU A 30 7.21 -16.65 -11.47
N PHE A 31 6.35 -17.49 -12.05
CA PHE A 31 6.78 -18.69 -12.78
C PHE A 31 7.14 -18.46 -14.25
N ARG A 32 7.03 -17.24 -14.81
CA ARG A 32 7.22 -16.99 -16.26
C ARG A 32 8.32 -16.00 -16.63
N ARG A 33 9.34 -15.77 -15.81
CA ARG A 33 10.51 -14.93 -16.19
C ARG A 33 11.60 -15.67 -16.99
N GLY A 34 11.27 -16.74 -17.66
CA GLY A 34 12.18 -17.38 -18.62
C GLY A 34 11.52 -17.49 -19.98
N TRP A 35 12.20 -16.88 -21.00
CA TRP A 35 11.94 -17.06 -22.42
C TRP A 35 10.89 -16.14 -23.08
N PHE A 36 11.33 -15.01 -23.61
CA PHE A 36 10.79 -14.45 -24.85
C PHE A 36 11.95 -14.06 -25.77
N GLU A 37 12.42 -15.02 -26.55
CA GLU A 37 13.09 -14.75 -27.81
C GLU A 37 12.07 -14.22 -28.82
N ARG A 38 12.50 -13.22 -29.63
CA ARG A 38 11.71 -12.68 -30.74
C ARG A 38 11.48 -13.76 -31.77
N SER A 39 10.31 -14.37 -31.77
CA SER A 39 9.86 -15.22 -32.86
C SER A 39 9.12 -14.39 -33.90
N LEU A 40 9.54 -14.51 -35.14
CA LEU A 40 8.90 -13.99 -36.36
C LEU A 40 7.41 -14.35 -36.36
N VAL A 41 6.57 -13.40 -36.70
CA VAL A 41 5.10 -13.55 -36.79
C VAL A 41 4.78 -14.65 -37.80
N GLN A 42 4.32 -15.80 -37.34
CA GLN A 42 3.73 -16.83 -38.18
C GLN A 42 2.26 -16.49 -38.52
N PRO A 43 1.79 -16.71 -39.76
CA PRO A 43 0.37 -16.54 -40.12
C PRO A 43 -0.45 -17.63 -39.41
N GLY A 44 -1.29 -17.23 -38.45
CA GLY A 44 -2.13 -18.14 -37.65
C GLY A 44 -2.23 -17.77 -36.17
N MET A 45 -1.49 -16.78 -35.70
CA MET A 45 -1.59 -16.31 -34.32
C MET A 45 -2.93 -15.62 -34.09
N MET A 46 -3.78 -16.24 -33.30
CA MET A 46 -5.05 -15.69 -32.82
C MET A 46 -4.76 -14.29 -32.23
N ARG A 47 -5.30 -13.25 -32.86
CA ARG A 47 -5.12 -11.86 -32.43
C ARG A 47 -5.71 -11.73 -31.02
N MET A 48 -4.88 -11.46 -30.01
CA MET A 48 -5.38 -11.26 -28.65
C MET A 48 -6.35 -10.07 -28.66
N MET A 49 -7.58 -10.29 -28.20
CA MET A 49 -8.63 -9.26 -28.13
C MET A 49 -8.23 -8.14 -27.14
N PHE A 50 -7.50 -8.48 -26.08
CA PHE A 50 -7.12 -7.58 -25.01
C PHE A 50 -5.66 -7.17 -25.08
N SER A 51 -5.35 -5.99 -24.51
CA SER A 51 -3.98 -5.51 -24.39
C SER A 51 -3.13 -6.49 -23.54
N HIS A 52 -1.85 -6.65 -23.91
CA HIS A 52 -0.89 -7.43 -23.12
C HIS A 52 -0.69 -6.87 -21.70
N ARG A 53 -0.98 -5.57 -21.48
CA ARG A 53 -1.00 -4.94 -20.15
C ARG A 53 -1.94 -5.62 -19.16
N THR A 54 -2.98 -6.26 -19.67
CA THR A 54 -4.00 -6.96 -18.90
C THR A 54 -3.91 -8.48 -19.03
N GLY A 55 -2.77 -8.98 -19.51
CA GLY A 55 -2.50 -10.41 -19.73
C GLY A 55 -2.27 -11.20 -18.43
N TRP A 56 -2.94 -10.83 -17.36
CA TRP A 56 -2.84 -11.51 -16.06
C TRP A 56 -3.54 -12.86 -16.08
N LYS A 57 -3.01 -13.80 -15.30
CA LYS A 57 -3.68 -15.06 -15.04
C LYS A 57 -4.80 -14.83 -14.02
N LEU A 58 -6.05 -14.92 -14.46
CA LEU A 58 -7.24 -14.60 -13.66
C LEU A 58 -7.80 -15.81 -12.89
N THR A 59 -7.22 -16.99 -13.06
CA THR A 59 -7.62 -18.18 -12.29
C THR A 59 -7.24 -18.00 -10.82
N PRO A 60 -8.14 -18.35 -9.87
CA PRO A 60 -7.80 -18.30 -8.45
C PRO A 60 -6.58 -19.17 -8.14
N ASN A 61 -5.66 -18.68 -7.34
CA ASN A 61 -4.57 -19.49 -6.82
C ASN A 61 -5.07 -20.50 -5.78
N ARG A 62 -4.21 -21.45 -5.40
CA ARG A 62 -4.54 -22.53 -4.44
C ARG A 62 -5.02 -22.01 -3.08
N PHE A 63 -4.42 -20.91 -2.60
CA PHE A 63 -4.79 -20.27 -1.33
C PHE A 63 -6.21 -19.68 -1.41
N THR A 64 -6.52 -18.92 -2.45
CA THR A 64 -7.87 -18.38 -2.69
C THR A 64 -8.90 -19.49 -2.85
N GLN A 65 -8.53 -20.60 -3.51
CA GLN A 65 -9.42 -21.74 -3.66
C GLN A 65 -9.72 -22.38 -2.31
N ALA A 66 -8.71 -22.63 -1.48
CA ALA A 66 -8.89 -23.16 -0.12
C ALA A 66 -9.77 -22.25 0.76
N GLN A 67 -9.60 -20.92 0.65
CA GLN A 67 -10.45 -19.96 1.35
C GLN A 67 -11.92 -20.06 0.92
N LYS A 68 -12.18 -20.13 -0.40
CA LYS A 68 -13.54 -20.29 -0.94
C LYS A 68 -14.19 -21.61 -0.52
N GLU A 69 -13.42 -22.70 -0.48
CA GLU A 69 -13.90 -24.02 -0.03
C GLU A 69 -14.39 -23.96 1.42
N LEU A 70 -13.62 -23.33 2.32
CA LEU A 70 -14.01 -23.19 3.73
C LEU A 70 -15.22 -22.27 3.91
N GLN A 71 -15.28 -21.18 3.17
CA GLN A 71 -16.41 -20.26 3.18
C GLN A 71 -17.69 -20.94 2.68
N ALA A 72 -17.61 -21.73 1.60
CA ALA A 72 -18.73 -22.50 1.07
C ALA A 72 -19.21 -23.58 2.05
N ALA A 73 -18.30 -24.13 2.86
CA ALA A 73 -18.62 -25.08 3.93
C ALA A 73 -19.21 -24.40 5.20
N GLY A 74 -19.38 -23.09 5.22
CA GLY A 74 -19.91 -22.35 6.38
C GLY A 74 -19.00 -22.37 7.60
N LEU A 75 -17.69 -22.56 7.41
CA LEU A 75 -16.74 -22.70 8.50
C LEU A 75 -16.14 -21.33 8.86
N ASP A 76 -16.21 -20.97 10.12
CA ASP A 76 -15.62 -19.73 10.63
C ASP A 76 -14.08 -19.76 10.54
N VAL A 77 -13.52 -18.69 10.03
CA VAL A 77 -12.07 -18.48 9.89
C VAL A 77 -11.68 -17.20 10.62
N LEU A 78 -10.67 -17.28 11.46
CA LEU A 78 -10.06 -16.10 12.11
C LEU A 78 -9.15 -15.40 11.07
N ASP A 79 -9.47 -14.17 10.74
CA ASP A 79 -8.75 -13.39 9.74
C ASP A 79 -7.68 -12.51 10.42
N LEU A 80 -6.41 -12.88 10.26
CA LEU A 80 -5.24 -12.09 10.67
C LEU A 80 -4.64 -11.29 9.51
N THR A 81 -5.39 -11.07 8.43
CA THR A 81 -4.94 -10.32 7.25
C THR A 81 -5.69 -9.01 7.05
N VAL A 82 -6.52 -8.61 8.00
CA VAL A 82 -7.38 -7.41 7.92
C VAL A 82 -6.56 -6.18 7.58
N SER A 83 -6.74 -5.61 6.39
CA SER A 83 -6.06 -4.40 5.92
C SER A 83 -6.98 -3.19 5.80
N ASN A 84 -8.28 -3.44 5.92
CA ASN A 84 -9.31 -2.41 5.84
C ASN A 84 -9.71 -1.96 7.25
N PRO A 85 -9.39 -0.72 7.68
CA PRO A 85 -9.69 -0.25 9.03
C PRO A 85 -11.20 -0.18 9.31
N THR A 86 -12.05 -0.04 8.29
CA THR A 86 -13.52 -0.05 8.49
C THR A 86 -14.07 -1.45 8.84
N ARG A 87 -13.24 -2.49 8.74
CA ARG A 87 -13.55 -3.88 9.14
C ARG A 87 -12.84 -4.31 10.43
N ALA A 88 -12.06 -3.39 11.02
CA ALA A 88 -11.28 -3.65 12.23
C ALA A 88 -12.08 -3.45 13.53
N GLU A 89 -13.39 -3.29 13.44
CA GLU A 89 -14.28 -3.07 14.60
C GLU A 89 -13.85 -1.84 15.44
N LEU A 90 -13.46 -0.76 14.75
CA LEU A 90 -13.13 0.52 15.36
C LEU A 90 -14.36 1.42 15.39
N HIS A 91 -14.45 2.25 16.41
CA HIS A 91 -15.53 3.21 16.53
C HIS A 91 -15.21 4.47 15.71
N TYR A 92 -16.08 4.79 14.75
CA TYR A 92 -16.04 6.01 13.95
C TYR A 92 -17.15 6.95 14.38
N ASP A 93 -16.86 8.24 14.45
CA ASP A 93 -17.88 9.29 14.50
C ASP A 93 -18.55 9.42 13.12
N ALA A 94 -19.43 8.47 12.83
CA ALA A 94 -20.08 8.37 11.53
C ALA A 94 -20.95 9.61 11.22
N GLU A 95 -21.57 10.22 12.24
CA GLU A 95 -22.40 11.41 12.07
C GLU A 95 -21.54 12.61 11.64
N ALA A 96 -20.49 12.93 12.37
CA ALA A 96 -19.57 14.02 12.01
C ALA A 96 -18.94 13.82 10.63
N ILE A 97 -18.54 12.58 10.30
CA ILE A 97 -17.97 12.24 9.01
C ILE A 97 -18.99 12.48 7.88
N LEU A 98 -20.22 11.97 8.02
CA LEU A 98 -21.25 12.10 6.98
C LEU A 98 -21.72 13.55 6.83
N GLN A 99 -21.86 14.27 7.95
CA GLN A 99 -22.25 15.70 7.92
C GLN A 99 -21.18 16.55 7.21
N SER A 100 -19.91 16.20 7.27
CA SER A 100 -18.85 16.92 6.57
C SER A 100 -18.97 16.90 5.05
N LEU A 101 -19.70 15.91 4.50
CA LEU A 101 -19.92 15.77 3.05
C LEU A 101 -21.08 16.66 2.53
N ILE A 102 -21.86 17.25 3.45
CA ILE A 102 -23.04 18.07 3.10
C ILE A 102 -22.60 19.52 2.93
N SER A 103 -22.50 19.96 1.67
CA SER A 103 -22.22 21.35 1.33
C SER A 103 -23.03 21.79 0.10
N PRO A 104 -23.73 22.94 0.13
CA PRO A 104 -24.34 23.47 -1.06
C PRO A 104 -23.37 23.72 -2.22
N GLN A 105 -22.14 24.07 -1.93
CA GLN A 105 -21.06 24.28 -2.92
C GLN A 105 -20.71 22.99 -3.70
N ALA A 106 -21.07 21.82 -3.17
CA ALA A 106 -20.86 20.56 -3.87
C ALA A 106 -21.73 20.39 -5.13
N MET A 107 -22.72 21.26 -5.32
CA MET A 107 -23.58 21.31 -6.52
C MET A 107 -22.95 22.12 -7.66
N ASP A 108 -21.90 22.88 -7.38
CA ASP A 108 -21.19 23.64 -8.40
C ASP A 108 -20.11 22.76 -9.06
N TYR A 109 -20.04 22.83 -10.39
CA TYR A 109 -19.00 22.19 -11.15
C TYR A 109 -17.84 23.15 -11.38
N ASP A 110 -16.79 23.02 -10.57
CA ASP A 110 -15.54 23.79 -10.67
C ASP A 110 -14.35 22.80 -10.86
N PRO A 111 -14.07 22.42 -12.11
CA PRO A 111 -13.02 21.46 -12.42
C PRO A 111 -11.64 22.10 -12.30
N GLN A 112 -11.03 22.03 -11.13
CA GLN A 112 -9.65 22.45 -10.90
C GLN A 112 -8.72 21.25 -11.08
N PRO A 113 -7.76 21.28 -12.05
CA PRO A 113 -6.92 20.15 -12.41
C PRO A 113 -6.19 19.52 -11.21
N LYS A 114 -5.59 20.35 -10.36
CA LYS A 114 -4.87 19.90 -9.15
C LYS A 114 -5.81 19.60 -7.96
N GLY A 115 -7.11 19.84 -8.10
CA GLY A 115 -8.12 19.82 -7.05
C GLY A 115 -8.34 21.19 -6.40
N LEU A 116 -9.43 21.32 -5.63
CA LEU A 116 -9.83 22.57 -5.00
C LEU A 116 -8.70 23.14 -4.13
N GLN A 117 -8.50 24.47 -4.24
CA GLN A 117 -7.48 25.19 -3.46
C GLN A 117 -7.67 24.98 -1.94
N SER A 118 -8.92 25.00 -1.45
CA SER A 118 -9.23 24.77 -0.04
C SER A 118 -8.80 23.36 0.45
N ALA A 119 -8.99 22.35 -0.39
CA ALA A 119 -8.58 20.97 -0.06
C ALA A 119 -7.05 20.82 -0.07
N ARG A 120 -6.36 21.41 -1.06
CA ARG A 120 -4.87 21.41 -1.12
C ARG A 120 -4.29 22.19 0.06
N GLN A 121 -4.93 23.31 0.45
CA GLN A 121 -4.51 24.07 1.65
C GLN A 121 -4.67 23.25 2.93
N ALA A 122 -5.75 22.47 3.06
CA ALA A 122 -5.96 21.59 4.21
C ALA A 122 -4.89 20.50 4.31
N VAL A 123 -4.43 19.96 3.16
CA VAL A 123 -3.30 19.03 3.11
C VAL A 123 -1.99 19.73 3.51
N SER A 124 -1.73 20.93 3.00
CA SER A 124 -0.59 21.75 3.42
C SER A 124 -0.59 22.01 4.93
N ASP A 125 -1.74 22.36 5.49
CA ASP A 125 -1.90 22.60 6.93
C ASP A 125 -1.72 21.31 7.76
N TYR A 126 -2.10 20.14 7.21
CA TYR A 126 -1.83 18.85 7.84
C TYR A 126 -0.33 18.65 8.02
N TYR A 127 0.48 18.83 6.98
CA TYR A 127 1.95 18.69 7.06
C TYR A 127 2.57 19.73 8.01
N ARG A 128 2.12 20.99 7.96
CA ARG A 128 2.60 22.03 8.84
C ARG A 128 2.34 21.72 10.33
N LYS A 129 1.18 21.12 10.66
CA LYS A 129 0.86 20.72 12.04
C LYS A 129 1.67 19.52 12.53
N GLN A 130 2.11 18.67 11.61
CA GLN A 130 2.93 17.50 11.93
C GLN A 130 4.43 17.84 11.95
N HIS A 131 4.86 18.81 11.15
CA HIS A 131 6.26 19.15 10.94
C HIS A 131 6.42 20.67 10.98
N GLU A 132 6.59 21.23 12.18
CA GLU A 132 6.63 22.69 12.40
C GLU A 132 7.74 23.42 11.64
N GLU A 133 8.79 22.70 11.22
CA GLU A 133 10.01 23.26 10.63
C GLU A 133 9.87 23.69 9.17
N PHE A 134 8.81 23.24 8.46
CA PHE A 134 8.63 23.59 7.04
C PHE A 134 7.14 23.67 6.63
N ALA A 135 6.90 24.52 5.63
CA ALA A 135 5.61 24.64 4.98
C ALA A 135 5.67 24.04 3.58
N ILE A 136 4.68 23.22 3.23
CA ILE A 136 4.46 22.77 1.86
C ILE A 136 3.54 23.76 1.19
N ASP A 137 3.96 24.26 0.01
CA ASP A 137 3.11 25.09 -0.82
C ASP A 137 1.93 24.26 -1.33
N SER A 138 0.70 24.75 -1.15
CA SER A 138 -0.50 24.10 -1.68
C SER A 138 -0.47 23.97 -3.20
N GLU A 139 0.28 24.82 -3.92
CA GLU A 139 0.50 24.71 -5.36
C GLU A 139 1.39 23.51 -5.76
N ALA A 140 2.15 22.95 -4.83
CA ALA A 140 2.94 21.73 -5.01
C ALA A 140 2.13 20.44 -4.80
N ILE A 141 0.83 20.54 -4.52
CA ILE A 141 -0.06 19.42 -4.20
C ILE A 141 -1.03 19.15 -5.36
N VAL A 142 -1.12 17.87 -5.76
CA VAL A 142 -2.13 17.38 -6.71
C VAL A 142 -2.98 16.33 -6.01
N LEU A 143 -4.30 16.51 -6.00
CA LEU A 143 -5.24 15.57 -5.41
C LEU A 143 -5.54 14.41 -6.37
N THR A 144 -5.70 13.23 -5.82
CA THR A 144 -6.04 11.99 -6.53
C THR A 144 -7.07 11.18 -5.75
N THR A 145 -7.75 10.22 -6.38
CA THR A 145 -8.72 9.35 -5.68
C THR A 145 -8.06 8.28 -4.82
N SER A 146 -6.80 7.99 -5.07
CA SER A 146 -6.01 7.00 -4.32
C SER A 146 -4.52 7.19 -4.62
N THR A 147 -3.66 6.71 -3.74
CA THR A 147 -2.21 6.64 -4.04
C THR A 147 -1.92 5.79 -5.27
N SER A 148 -2.74 4.77 -5.57
CA SER A 148 -2.62 3.99 -6.80
C SER A 148 -2.82 4.85 -8.07
N GLU A 149 -3.76 5.80 -8.06
CA GLU A 149 -3.90 6.78 -9.12
C GLU A 149 -2.71 7.73 -9.15
N GLY A 150 -2.24 8.18 -7.99
CA GLY A 150 -1.04 8.99 -7.85
C GLY A 150 0.19 8.31 -8.47
N TYR A 151 0.42 7.02 -8.18
CA TYR A 151 1.45 6.23 -8.85
C TYR A 151 1.28 6.20 -10.36
N SER A 152 0.05 6.00 -10.86
CA SER A 152 -0.23 5.98 -12.29
C SER A 152 0.10 7.32 -12.96
N TYR A 153 -0.17 8.44 -12.29
CA TYR A 153 0.18 9.77 -12.80
C TYR A 153 1.69 9.98 -12.84
N VAL A 154 2.39 9.60 -11.78
CA VAL A 154 3.85 9.75 -11.69
C VAL A 154 4.56 8.82 -12.69
N PHE A 155 4.09 7.57 -12.87
CA PHE A 155 4.65 6.66 -13.86
C PHE A 155 4.47 7.19 -15.28
N ARG A 156 3.30 7.76 -15.62
CA ARG A 156 3.07 8.42 -16.92
C ARG A 156 3.93 9.65 -17.12
N LEU A 157 4.19 10.40 -16.05
CA LEU A 157 5.06 11.56 -16.11
C LEU A 157 6.52 11.19 -16.43
N LEU A 158 7.02 10.10 -15.82
CA LEU A 158 8.43 9.77 -15.79
C LEU A 158 8.86 8.72 -16.82
N CYS A 159 7.95 7.83 -17.23
CA CYS A 159 8.29 6.61 -17.97
C CYS A 159 7.67 6.55 -19.36
N ASN A 160 8.47 6.07 -20.30
CA ASN A 160 7.98 5.54 -21.56
C ASN A 160 7.75 4.02 -21.44
N PRO A 161 6.98 3.41 -22.39
CA PRO A 161 6.82 1.95 -22.41
C PRO A 161 8.15 1.21 -22.42
N GLY A 162 8.34 0.31 -21.46
CA GLY A 162 9.55 -0.50 -21.29
C GLY A 162 10.66 0.15 -20.44
N ASP A 163 10.46 1.38 -19.98
CA ASP A 163 11.34 1.98 -18.96
C ASP A 163 11.22 1.24 -17.61
N GLU A 164 12.17 1.46 -16.73
CA GLU A 164 12.36 0.71 -15.49
C GLU A 164 12.27 1.61 -14.25
N ILE A 165 11.68 1.08 -13.18
CA ILE A 165 11.61 1.73 -11.87
C ILE A 165 12.17 0.78 -10.82
N LEU A 166 13.10 1.28 -9.99
CA LEU A 166 13.65 0.55 -8.85
C LEU A 166 12.61 0.53 -7.71
N VAL A 167 12.34 -0.66 -7.15
CA VAL A 167 11.37 -0.85 -6.07
C VAL A 167 11.92 -1.70 -4.94
N PRO A 168 11.59 -1.42 -3.66
CA PRO A 168 12.09 -2.21 -2.54
C PRO A 168 11.47 -3.61 -2.52
N LYS A 169 12.22 -4.61 -2.02
CA LYS A 169 11.75 -5.96 -1.71
C LYS A 169 12.28 -6.43 -0.35
N PRO A 170 11.42 -6.94 0.55
CA PRO A 170 9.96 -7.10 0.40
C PRO A 170 9.21 -5.77 0.38
N SER A 171 8.04 -5.73 -0.28
CA SER A 171 7.21 -4.53 -0.34
C SER A 171 5.75 -4.80 -0.71
N TYR A 172 5.01 -3.72 -0.90
CA TYR A 172 3.59 -3.72 -1.19
C TYR A 172 3.26 -4.39 -2.53
N PRO A 173 2.35 -5.38 -2.56
CA PRO A 173 2.16 -6.24 -3.72
C PRO A 173 1.47 -5.58 -4.93
N LEU A 174 0.95 -4.35 -4.80
CA LEU A 174 0.19 -3.70 -5.87
C LEU A 174 1.07 -3.12 -6.99
N PHE A 175 2.35 -2.90 -6.73
CA PHE A 175 3.25 -2.25 -7.68
C PHE A 175 3.30 -2.92 -9.06
N GLU A 176 3.26 -4.26 -9.13
CA GLU A 176 3.30 -4.97 -10.41
C GLU A 176 2.12 -4.64 -11.31
N PHE A 177 0.89 -4.59 -10.74
CA PHE A 177 -0.30 -4.26 -11.52
C PHE A 177 -0.28 -2.81 -12.01
N LEU A 178 0.18 -1.88 -11.16
CA LEU A 178 0.33 -0.47 -11.54
C LEU A 178 1.35 -0.30 -12.67
N ALA A 179 2.48 -1.00 -12.58
CA ALA A 179 3.52 -0.97 -13.59
C ALA A 179 3.08 -1.61 -14.91
N ASP A 180 2.43 -2.78 -14.86
CA ASP A 180 1.88 -3.43 -16.06
C ASP A 180 0.93 -2.51 -16.83
N LEU A 181 0.02 -1.83 -16.13
CA LEU A 181 -0.95 -0.91 -16.73
C LEU A 181 -0.29 0.30 -17.42
N GLN A 182 0.94 0.63 -17.04
CA GLN A 182 1.72 1.73 -17.63
C GLN A 182 2.85 1.24 -18.55
N ASP A 183 2.95 -0.07 -18.83
CA ASP A 183 4.07 -0.69 -19.58
C ASP A 183 5.46 -0.40 -18.97
N VAL A 184 5.53 -0.27 -17.66
CA VAL A 184 6.75 -0.02 -16.89
C VAL A 184 7.25 -1.33 -16.29
N LYS A 185 8.56 -1.52 -16.23
CA LYS A 185 9.17 -2.68 -15.57
C LYS A 185 9.62 -2.32 -14.17
N LEU A 186 9.35 -3.21 -13.22
CA LEU A 186 9.86 -3.08 -11.86
C LEU A 186 11.17 -3.87 -11.72
N ILE A 187 12.20 -3.17 -11.26
CA ILE A 187 13.49 -3.77 -10.94
C ILE A 187 13.65 -3.74 -9.42
N PRO A 188 13.70 -4.90 -8.77
CA PRO A 188 13.75 -4.94 -7.30
C PRO A 188 15.14 -4.60 -6.78
N TYR A 189 15.20 -3.84 -5.67
CA TYR A 189 16.36 -3.77 -4.80
C TYR A 189 16.00 -4.35 -3.42
N PRO A 190 16.92 -5.12 -2.77
CA PRO A 190 16.62 -5.78 -1.51
C PRO A 190 16.56 -4.81 -0.32
N LEU A 191 15.68 -5.12 0.63
CA LEU A 191 15.81 -4.71 2.01
C LEU A 191 16.41 -5.87 2.80
N LEU A 192 17.52 -5.62 3.49
CA LEU A 192 18.21 -6.61 4.31
C LEU A 192 17.76 -6.50 5.75
N TYR A 193 17.62 -7.64 6.42
CA TYR A 193 17.30 -7.70 7.83
C TYR A 193 18.50 -8.13 8.67
N ASP A 194 19.00 -7.17 9.45
CA ASP A 194 20.01 -7.44 10.49
C ASP A 194 19.66 -6.62 11.75
N HIS A 195 18.90 -7.23 12.68
CA HIS A 195 18.33 -6.54 13.85
C HIS A 195 17.54 -5.26 13.54
N GLY A 196 17.05 -5.13 12.32
CA GLY A 196 16.34 -4.02 11.71
C GLY A 196 16.42 -4.16 10.19
N TRP A 197 15.54 -3.46 9.47
CA TRP A 197 15.53 -3.48 8.02
C TRP A 197 16.33 -2.31 7.46
N GLN A 198 17.16 -2.56 6.46
CA GLN A 198 18.03 -1.57 5.82
C GLN A 198 17.99 -1.72 4.31
N ILE A 199 18.22 -0.64 3.58
CA ILE A 199 18.36 -0.65 2.12
C ILE A 199 19.70 -1.27 1.75
N ASP A 200 19.70 -2.26 0.85
CA ASP A 200 20.94 -2.79 0.26
C ASP A 200 21.42 -1.83 -0.86
N PHE A 201 22.15 -0.79 -0.48
CA PHE A 201 22.69 0.17 -1.44
C PHE A 201 23.61 -0.45 -2.48
N PRO A 202 24.52 -1.37 -2.15
CA PRO A 202 25.32 -2.08 -3.17
C PRO A 202 24.46 -2.73 -4.26
N SER A 203 23.37 -3.38 -3.88
CA SER A 203 22.42 -3.94 -4.85
C SER A 203 21.67 -2.84 -5.62
N LEU A 204 21.26 -1.75 -4.96
CA LEU A 204 20.62 -0.62 -5.62
C LEU A 204 21.51 -0.01 -6.72
N TYR A 205 22.80 0.23 -6.42
CA TYR A 205 23.77 0.73 -7.39
C TYR A 205 24.01 -0.22 -8.56
N LYS A 206 23.91 -1.54 -8.34
CA LYS A 206 24.10 -2.54 -9.38
C LYS A 206 22.92 -2.62 -10.37
N GLU A 207 21.70 -2.37 -9.89
CA GLU A 207 20.50 -2.52 -10.70
C GLU A 207 20.18 -1.29 -11.58
N VAL A 208 20.80 -0.11 -11.30
CA VAL A 208 20.57 1.10 -12.10
C VAL A 208 21.16 0.95 -13.50
N ASN A 209 20.43 1.41 -14.51
CA ASN A 209 20.86 1.40 -15.90
C ASN A 209 20.19 2.53 -16.71
N HIS A 210 20.49 2.63 -18.01
CA HIS A 210 19.98 3.69 -18.89
C HIS A 210 18.45 3.75 -19.05
N ARG A 211 17.72 2.69 -18.66
CA ARG A 211 16.25 2.64 -18.68
C ARG A 211 15.64 3.02 -17.34
N THR A 212 16.43 3.09 -16.30
CA THR A 212 15.94 3.47 -14.97
C THR A 212 15.44 4.90 -14.98
N ARG A 213 14.22 5.15 -14.45
CA ARG A 213 13.58 6.46 -14.44
C ARG A 213 13.25 6.99 -13.05
N ALA A 214 13.17 6.14 -12.06
CA ALA A 214 12.87 6.55 -10.69
C ALA A 214 13.23 5.46 -9.68
N VAL A 215 13.30 5.85 -8.40
CA VAL A 215 13.38 4.94 -7.26
C VAL A 215 12.10 5.10 -6.43
N VAL A 216 11.42 3.99 -6.15
CA VAL A 216 10.30 3.93 -5.21
C VAL A 216 10.83 3.62 -3.82
N VAL A 217 10.37 4.37 -2.84
CA VAL A 217 10.59 4.16 -1.41
C VAL A 217 9.23 4.05 -0.73
N VAL A 218 9.07 3.16 0.24
CA VAL A 218 7.86 3.07 1.08
C VAL A 218 8.26 3.38 2.52
N HIS A 219 7.68 4.41 3.10
CA HIS A 219 8.14 5.02 4.36
C HIS A 219 6.99 5.29 5.34
N PRO A 220 6.79 4.43 6.36
CA PRO A 220 7.48 3.15 6.59
C PRO A 220 7.09 2.09 5.56
N ASN A 221 8.01 1.14 5.32
CA ASN A 221 7.80 0.07 4.37
C ASN A 221 6.65 -0.86 4.80
N ASN A 222 5.90 -1.34 3.84
CA ASN A 222 4.86 -2.36 4.03
C ASN A 222 5.31 -3.66 3.33
N PRO A 223 5.59 -4.77 4.06
CA PRO A 223 5.08 -5.09 5.41
C PRO A 223 6.11 -4.91 6.54
N THR A 224 7.35 -4.50 6.25
CA THR A 224 8.44 -4.53 7.24
C THR A 224 8.26 -3.54 8.39
N GLY A 225 7.49 -2.46 8.15
CA GLY A 225 7.29 -1.38 9.11
C GLY A 225 8.54 -0.53 9.36
N SER A 226 9.59 -0.69 8.55
CA SER A 226 10.84 0.05 8.69
C SER A 226 10.75 1.46 8.14
N TYR A 227 11.24 2.42 8.88
CA TYR A 227 11.45 3.78 8.40
C TYR A 227 12.82 3.91 7.73
N VAL A 228 12.91 4.75 6.71
CA VAL A 228 14.19 5.15 6.12
C VAL A 228 14.90 6.06 7.13
N SER A 229 16.12 5.71 7.51
CA SER A 229 16.93 6.53 8.42
C SER A 229 17.41 7.82 7.73
N THR A 230 17.85 8.81 8.51
CA THR A 230 18.44 10.04 7.95
C THR A 230 19.68 9.75 7.10
N LEU A 231 20.47 8.74 7.49
CA LEU A 231 21.63 8.30 6.71
C LEU A 231 21.21 7.68 5.38
N ASP A 232 20.22 6.77 5.41
CA ASP A 232 19.70 6.17 4.19
C ASP A 232 19.05 7.19 3.27
N GLN A 233 18.34 8.19 3.82
CA GLN A 233 17.78 9.30 3.04
C GLN A 233 18.88 10.10 2.35
N SER A 234 19.96 10.41 3.05
CA SER A 234 21.09 11.09 2.47
C SER A 234 21.75 10.30 1.34
N GLU A 235 21.90 8.99 1.53
CA GLU A 235 22.48 8.10 0.51
C GLU A 235 21.54 7.93 -0.70
N LEU A 236 20.23 7.82 -0.48
CA LEU A 236 19.22 7.83 -1.55
C LEU A 236 19.28 9.15 -2.36
N ASN A 237 19.41 10.29 -1.69
CA ASN A 237 19.55 11.58 -2.36
C ASN A 237 20.86 11.66 -3.18
N ASN A 238 21.97 11.14 -2.65
CA ASN A 238 23.25 11.07 -3.37
C ASN A 238 23.13 10.19 -4.61
N PHE A 239 22.58 8.97 -4.45
CA PHE A 239 22.32 8.06 -5.55
C PHE A 239 21.43 8.71 -6.63
N CYS A 240 20.31 9.29 -6.24
CA CYS A 240 19.39 9.91 -7.17
C CYS A 240 20.01 11.12 -7.89
N ARG A 241 20.86 11.90 -7.20
CA ARG A 241 21.57 13.03 -7.81
C ARG A 241 22.62 12.55 -8.83
N GLU A 242 23.37 11.49 -8.49
CA GLU A 242 24.39 10.91 -9.37
C GLU A 242 23.79 10.41 -10.69
N TYR A 243 22.62 9.74 -10.63
CA TYR A 243 21.99 9.15 -11.81
C TYR A 243 20.88 10.02 -12.41
N GLY A 244 20.61 11.21 -11.88
CA GLY A 244 19.55 12.10 -12.36
C GLY A 244 18.14 11.53 -12.18
N LEU A 245 17.90 10.77 -11.12
CA LEU A 245 16.64 10.07 -10.87
C LEU A 245 15.79 10.80 -9.82
N PRO A 246 14.45 10.89 -10.00
CA PRO A 246 13.53 11.30 -8.97
C PRO A 246 13.23 10.16 -7.98
N LEU A 247 12.77 10.56 -6.78
CA LEU A 247 12.18 9.67 -5.78
C LEU A 247 10.66 9.65 -5.89
N ILE A 248 10.05 8.48 -5.70
CA ILE A 248 8.62 8.28 -5.49
C ILE A 248 8.47 7.66 -4.11
N VAL A 249 7.87 8.40 -3.17
CA VAL A 249 7.82 7.97 -1.76
C VAL A 249 6.38 7.76 -1.33
N ASP A 250 6.06 6.55 -0.88
CA ASP A 250 4.76 6.22 -0.31
C ASP A 250 4.80 6.40 1.21
N GLU A 251 4.09 7.40 1.71
CA GLU A 251 4.03 7.75 3.14
C GLU A 251 2.64 7.48 3.75
N VAL A 252 1.85 6.57 3.20
CA VAL A 252 0.51 6.32 3.73
C VAL A 252 0.50 5.86 5.20
N PHE A 253 1.59 5.27 5.69
CA PHE A 253 1.74 4.82 7.06
C PHE A 253 2.64 5.71 7.95
N LEU A 254 3.04 6.88 7.47
CA LEU A 254 3.98 7.76 8.18
C LEU A 254 3.52 8.06 9.63
N ASP A 255 2.23 8.27 9.83
CA ASP A 255 1.61 8.64 11.11
C ASP A 255 1.48 7.48 12.12
N TYR A 256 2.05 6.30 11.82
CA TYR A 256 1.91 5.11 12.67
C TYR A 256 3.23 4.59 13.24
N PRO A 257 4.07 5.43 13.89
CA PRO A 257 5.24 4.96 14.61
C PRO A 257 4.82 4.25 15.90
N HIS A 258 5.41 3.09 16.17
CA HIS A 258 5.03 2.29 17.35
C HIS A 258 5.60 2.85 18.65
N ASP A 259 6.74 3.53 18.59
CA ASP A 259 7.37 4.22 19.73
C ASP A 259 6.76 5.59 20.04
N GLY A 260 5.87 6.10 19.17
CA GLY A 260 5.26 7.40 19.28
C GLY A 260 6.17 8.58 18.89
N ALA A 261 7.39 8.32 18.42
CA ALA A 261 8.30 9.36 17.97
C ALA A 261 7.88 9.88 16.59
N GLN A 262 7.91 11.18 16.42
CA GLN A 262 7.66 11.80 15.12
C GLN A 262 8.75 11.38 14.12
N ARG A 263 8.36 11.08 12.90
CA ARG A 263 9.25 10.71 11.79
C ARG A 263 9.34 11.85 10.77
N SER A 264 10.50 12.01 10.16
CA SER A 264 10.68 12.95 9.05
C SER A 264 9.84 12.52 7.83
N THR A 265 9.45 13.50 7.01
CA THR A 265 8.73 13.26 5.75
C THR A 265 9.62 13.62 4.57
N PHE A 266 9.52 12.86 3.49
CA PHE A 266 10.16 13.19 2.22
C PHE A 266 9.45 14.33 1.46
N ALA A 267 8.25 14.71 1.88
CA ALA A 267 7.55 15.87 1.31
C ALA A 267 8.33 17.18 1.45
N SER A 268 9.30 17.24 2.38
CA SER A 268 10.22 18.37 2.56
C SER A 268 11.55 18.22 1.82
N ASN A 269 11.78 17.13 1.09
CA ASN A 269 13.07 16.89 0.42
C ASN A 269 13.37 18.01 -0.60
N ARG A 270 14.57 18.59 -0.52
CA ARG A 270 15.02 19.67 -1.41
C ARG A 270 16.16 19.25 -2.34
N ASP A 271 16.73 18.07 -2.10
CA ASP A 271 17.94 17.61 -2.76
C ASP A 271 17.70 17.05 -4.16
N VAL A 272 16.60 16.33 -4.34
CA VAL A 272 16.23 15.71 -5.61
C VAL A 272 14.72 15.82 -5.82
N LEU A 273 14.28 15.78 -7.09
CA LEU A 273 12.86 15.77 -7.43
C LEU A 273 12.19 14.57 -6.74
N THR A 274 11.19 14.86 -5.92
CA THR A 274 10.53 13.88 -5.07
C THR A 274 9.01 14.01 -5.20
N PHE A 275 8.34 12.87 -5.35
CA PHE A 275 6.88 12.75 -5.37
C PHE A 275 6.45 11.95 -4.14
N THR A 276 5.93 12.64 -3.13
CA THR A 276 5.47 12.01 -1.90
C THR A 276 3.96 11.75 -1.99
N LEU A 277 3.57 10.49 -1.81
CA LEU A 277 2.19 10.03 -1.91
C LEU A 277 1.63 9.72 -0.52
N SER A 278 0.44 10.23 -0.23
CA SER A 278 -0.30 9.90 0.99
C SER A 278 -1.80 10.10 0.78
N GLY A 279 -2.64 9.87 1.81
CA GLY A 279 -4.09 10.02 1.66
C GLY A 279 -4.90 9.60 2.88
N LEU A 280 -6.20 9.89 2.83
CA LEU A 280 -7.15 9.64 3.92
C LEU A 280 -7.31 8.16 4.28
N SER A 281 -6.98 7.24 3.36
CA SER A 281 -7.17 5.79 3.55
C SER A 281 -6.49 5.24 4.80
N LYS A 282 -5.35 5.82 5.17
CA LYS A 282 -4.57 5.42 6.35
C LYS A 282 -4.55 6.54 7.39
N ILE A 283 -4.22 7.78 7.00
CA ILE A 283 -4.14 8.93 7.91
C ILE A 283 -5.41 9.09 8.75
N SER A 284 -6.59 9.07 8.10
CA SER A 284 -7.89 9.17 8.80
C SER A 284 -8.64 7.84 8.86
N ALA A 285 -8.01 6.74 8.41
CA ALA A 285 -8.63 5.42 8.29
C ALA A 285 -9.96 5.41 7.50
N LEU A 286 -10.05 6.26 6.48
CA LEU A 286 -11.23 6.48 5.65
C LEU A 286 -11.00 6.10 4.17
N PRO A 287 -10.68 4.82 3.86
CA PRO A 287 -10.40 4.39 2.48
C PRO A 287 -11.60 4.55 1.54
N GLN A 288 -12.82 4.54 2.07
CA GLN A 288 -14.06 4.71 1.32
C GLN A 288 -14.24 6.15 0.81
N MET A 289 -13.57 7.14 1.39
CA MET A 289 -13.68 8.55 0.97
C MET A 289 -12.90 8.83 -0.30
N LYS A 290 -12.03 7.93 -0.73
CA LYS A 290 -11.36 7.99 -2.03
C LYS A 290 -10.67 9.33 -2.29
N LEU A 291 -9.81 9.76 -1.36
CA LEU A 291 -8.96 10.93 -1.52
C LEU A 291 -7.53 10.64 -1.05
N ALA A 292 -6.59 10.98 -1.92
CA ALA A 292 -5.15 10.93 -1.73
C ALA A 292 -4.52 12.15 -2.41
N TRP A 293 -3.20 12.27 -2.34
CA TRP A 293 -2.47 13.38 -2.94
C TRP A 293 -1.05 13.00 -3.29
N ILE A 294 -0.47 13.80 -4.18
CA ILE A 294 0.95 13.84 -4.52
C ILE A 294 1.46 15.19 -4.04
N VAL A 295 2.49 15.19 -3.20
CA VAL A 295 3.29 16.38 -2.91
C VAL A 295 4.54 16.32 -3.76
N THR A 296 4.79 17.34 -4.57
CA THR A 296 6.02 17.45 -5.38
C THR A 296 6.99 18.40 -4.69
N SER A 297 8.21 17.94 -4.47
CA SER A 297 9.28 18.72 -3.81
C SER A 297 10.61 18.52 -4.54
N GLY A 298 11.62 19.33 -4.19
CA GLY A 298 12.96 19.24 -4.80
C GLY A 298 13.48 20.56 -5.32
N PRO A 299 14.50 20.53 -6.21
CA PRO A 299 15.03 21.72 -6.86
C PRO A 299 13.97 22.42 -7.71
N ALA A 300 13.99 23.76 -7.74
CA ALA A 300 12.89 24.58 -8.27
C ALA A 300 12.55 24.30 -9.76
N GLU A 301 13.56 24.17 -10.62
CA GLU A 301 13.35 23.98 -12.06
C GLU A 301 12.69 22.62 -12.39
N PRO A 302 13.23 21.44 -11.96
CA PRO A 302 12.57 20.17 -12.23
C PRO A 302 11.22 20.06 -11.54
N MET A 303 11.05 20.63 -10.34
CA MET A 303 9.77 20.65 -9.62
C MET A 303 8.70 21.41 -10.42
N SER A 304 8.99 22.61 -10.89
CA SER A 304 8.06 23.41 -11.69
C SER A 304 7.68 22.69 -13.00
N ALA A 305 8.69 22.12 -13.69
CA ALA A 305 8.47 21.35 -14.90
C ALA A 305 7.61 20.09 -14.70
N ALA A 306 7.76 19.41 -13.57
CA ALA A 306 6.96 18.25 -13.18
C ALA A 306 5.52 18.65 -12.87
N LEU A 307 5.31 19.70 -12.06
CA LEU A 307 3.99 20.19 -11.67
C LEU A 307 3.14 20.61 -12.88
N ALA A 308 3.75 21.36 -13.84
CA ALA A 308 3.05 21.75 -15.06
C ALA A 308 2.55 20.55 -15.89
N ARG A 309 3.29 19.44 -15.90
CA ARG A 309 2.91 18.22 -16.62
C ARG A 309 1.90 17.38 -15.83
N LEU A 310 2.07 17.30 -14.50
CA LEU A 310 1.10 16.63 -13.62
C LEU A 310 -0.26 17.30 -13.68
N GLU A 311 -0.30 18.64 -13.79
CA GLU A 311 -1.54 19.38 -13.96
C GLU A 311 -2.28 18.95 -15.22
N VAL A 312 -1.61 18.81 -16.37
CA VAL A 312 -2.22 18.32 -17.61
C VAL A 312 -2.69 16.87 -17.47
N ILE A 313 -1.90 16.00 -16.80
CA ILE A 313 -2.30 14.61 -16.55
C ILE A 313 -3.56 14.58 -15.67
N ALA A 314 -3.58 15.36 -14.60
CA ALA A 314 -4.72 15.41 -13.67
C ALA A 314 -5.98 16.02 -14.30
N ASP A 315 -5.84 17.08 -15.12
CA ASP A 315 -6.91 17.70 -15.88
C ASP A 315 -7.60 16.71 -16.84
N THR A 316 -6.84 15.77 -17.38
CA THR A 316 -7.39 14.71 -18.27
C THR A 316 -8.41 13.82 -17.56
N TYR A 317 -8.31 13.64 -16.24
CA TYR A 317 -9.14 12.73 -15.46
C TYR A 317 -10.14 13.44 -14.54
N LEU A 318 -9.79 14.59 -13.96
CA LEU A 318 -10.62 15.35 -13.00
C LEU A 318 -11.24 14.45 -11.92
N SER A 319 -10.43 13.56 -11.34
CA SER A 319 -10.90 12.34 -10.67
C SER A 319 -11.62 12.57 -9.35
N VAL A 320 -11.26 13.63 -8.58
CA VAL A 320 -11.79 13.81 -7.22
C VAL A 320 -13.07 14.63 -7.25
N ASN A 321 -14.16 14.09 -6.68
CA ASN A 321 -15.46 14.78 -6.63
C ASN A 321 -15.48 15.94 -5.62
N ALA A 322 -16.33 16.93 -5.86
CA ALA A 322 -16.43 18.15 -5.05
C ALA A 322 -16.82 17.88 -3.57
N PRO A 323 -17.81 17.03 -3.24
CA PRO A 323 -18.16 16.77 -1.83
C PRO A 323 -16.98 16.33 -0.97
N ILE A 324 -16.17 15.43 -1.47
CA ILE A 324 -15.01 14.93 -0.72
C ILE A 324 -13.93 16.02 -0.58
N GLN A 325 -13.67 16.79 -1.65
CA GLN A 325 -12.69 17.88 -1.61
C GLN A 325 -13.08 18.96 -0.58
N LEU A 326 -14.36 19.33 -0.54
CA LEU A 326 -14.89 20.31 0.42
C LEU A 326 -14.79 19.79 1.87
N ALA A 327 -14.90 18.47 2.08
CA ALA A 327 -14.83 17.84 3.38
C ALA A 327 -13.40 17.62 3.90
N VAL A 328 -12.35 17.76 3.07
CA VAL A 328 -10.95 17.42 3.44
C VAL A 328 -10.52 18.01 4.79
N PRO A 329 -10.79 19.30 5.11
CA PRO A 329 -10.37 19.85 6.41
C PRO A 329 -10.92 19.07 7.59
N LEU A 330 -12.20 18.70 7.56
CA LEU A 330 -12.86 17.94 8.63
C LEU A 330 -12.44 16.46 8.62
N LEU A 331 -12.31 15.85 7.45
CA LEU A 331 -11.89 14.47 7.32
C LEU A 331 -10.43 14.26 7.81
N LEU A 332 -9.55 15.24 7.60
CA LEU A 332 -8.19 15.20 8.17
C LEU A 332 -8.20 15.39 9.69
N GLU A 333 -9.08 16.22 10.25
CA GLU A 333 -9.20 16.36 11.70
C GLU A 333 -9.70 15.06 12.39
N GLN A 334 -10.49 14.22 11.69
CA GLN A 334 -10.93 12.92 12.22
C GLN A 334 -9.78 11.99 12.58
N ARG A 335 -8.58 12.18 12.00
CA ARG A 335 -7.40 11.39 12.37
C ARG A 335 -7.09 11.44 13.86
N LYS A 336 -7.35 12.57 14.52
CA LYS A 336 -7.11 12.75 15.97
C LYS A 336 -7.92 11.79 16.83
N ASN A 337 -9.07 11.34 16.32
CA ASN A 337 -9.94 10.40 17.00
C ASN A 337 -9.57 8.95 16.67
N ILE A 338 -9.23 8.65 15.41
CA ILE A 338 -9.07 7.26 14.95
C ILE A 338 -7.63 6.74 15.07
N GLN A 339 -6.61 7.58 14.86
CA GLN A 339 -5.21 7.15 14.94
C GLN A 339 -4.83 6.61 16.33
N PRO A 340 -5.21 7.26 17.46
CA PRO A 340 -4.93 6.72 18.78
C PRO A 340 -5.54 5.34 19.00
N LEU A 341 -6.75 5.09 18.52
CA LEU A 341 -7.41 3.78 18.63
C LEU A 341 -6.67 2.70 17.81
N LEU A 342 -6.19 3.06 16.62
CA LEU A 342 -5.40 2.16 15.79
C LEU A 342 -4.03 1.86 16.40
N LEU A 343 -3.34 2.88 16.90
CA LEU A 343 -2.04 2.71 17.56
C LEU A 343 -2.14 1.87 18.83
N ASP A 344 -3.19 2.08 19.64
CA ASP A 344 -3.45 1.27 20.81
C ASP A 344 -3.70 -0.20 20.42
N ARG A 345 -4.51 -0.43 19.38
CA ARG A 345 -4.78 -1.76 18.83
C ARG A 345 -3.50 -2.44 18.35
N VAL A 346 -2.67 -1.73 17.59
CA VAL A 346 -1.39 -2.24 17.09
C VAL A 346 -0.47 -2.60 18.24
N ARG A 347 -0.32 -1.74 19.24
CA ARG A 347 0.51 -1.99 20.42
C ARG A 347 0.01 -3.18 21.23
N THR A 348 -1.29 -3.26 21.47
CA THR A 348 -1.92 -4.41 22.17
C THR A 348 -1.63 -5.72 21.46
N ASN A 349 -1.82 -5.78 20.14
CA ASN A 349 -1.58 -6.99 19.36
C ASN A 349 -0.08 -7.34 19.25
N LEU A 350 0.82 -6.35 19.22
CA LEU A 350 2.27 -6.58 19.29
C LEU A 350 2.68 -7.16 20.63
N GLN A 351 2.17 -6.61 21.74
CA GLN A 351 2.45 -7.12 23.09
C GLN A 351 1.95 -8.56 23.25
N GLU A 352 0.75 -8.85 22.76
CA GLU A 352 0.20 -10.22 22.78
C GLU A 352 1.09 -11.17 21.96
N LEU A 353 1.50 -10.76 20.77
CA LEU A 353 2.40 -11.56 19.93
C LEU A 353 3.73 -11.83 20.63
N ASP A 354 4.37 -10.81 21.21
CA ASP A 354 5.63 -10.94 21.93
C ASP A 354 5.48 -11.84 23.17
N HIS A 355 4.37 -11.71 23.92
CA HIS A 355 4.08 -12.55 25.07
C HIS A 355 4.00 -14.04 24.70
N VAL A 356 3.26 -14.37 23.66
CA VAL A 356 3.09 -15.76 23.21
C VAL A 356 4.41 -16.30 22.64
N LEU A 357 5.16 -15.49 21.89
CA LEU A 357 6.46 -15.90 21.34
C LEU A 357 7.53 -16.14 22.41
N ALA A 358 7.47 -15.46 23.57
CA ALA A 358 8.40 -15.67 24.68
C ALA A 358 8.32 -17.09 25.26
N THR A 359 7.21 -17.81 25.06
CA THR A 359 7.00 -19.18 25.57
C THR A 359 7.56 -20.28 24.66
N GLN A 360 8.09 -19.94 23.50
CA GLN A 360 8.58 -20.88 22.49
C GLN A 360 9.85 -20.33 21.79
N LYS A 361 10.55 -21.19 21.02
CA LYS A 361 11.79 -20.83 20.31
C LYS A 361 11.75 -21.10 18.80
N THR A 362 10.63 -21.59 18.31
CA THR A 362 10.48 -22.05 16.92
C THR A 362 10.24 -20.89 15.97
N CYS A 363 9.47 -19.90 16.41
CA CYS A 363 9.11 -18.73 15.62
C CYS A 363 9.68 -17.45 16.23
N GLN A 364 9.95 -16.46 15.40
CA GLN A 364 10.49 -15.17 15.82
C GLN A 364 9.79 -14.04 15.08
N ARG A 365 9.31 -13.02 15.81
CA ARG A 365 8.88 -11.77 15.18
C ARG A 365 10.11 -10.95 14.76
N LEU A 366 10.11 -10.47 13.52
CA LEU A 366 11.11 -9.51 13.07
C LEU A 366 10.80 -8.12 13.65
N GLN A 367 11.83 -7.28 13.79
CA GLN A 367 11.66 -5.91 14.27
C GLN A 367 10.74 -5.13 13.35
N VAL A 368 9.85 -4.34 13.95
CA VAL A 368 8.90 -3.46 13.28
C VAL A 368 8.86 -2.12 14.03
N GLU A 369 8.94 -1.02 13.29
CA GLU A 369 9.01 0.34 13.85
C GLU A 369 7.70 1.10 13.68
N GLY A 370 6.90 0.72 12.66
CA GLY A 370 5.63 1.39 12.38
C GLY A 370 4.71 0.61 11.45
N GLY A 371 3.59 1.24 11.06
CA GLY A 371 2.58 0.62 10.22
C GLY A 371 1.65 -0.34 10.96
N TRP A 372 1.00 -1.22 10.21
CA TRP A 372 -0.07 -2.09 10.72
C TRP A 372 0.23 -3.59 10.60
N TYR A 373 1.47 -3.96 10.32
CA TYR A 373 1.84 -5.35 10.08
C TYR A 373 2.99 -5.80 10.95
N ALA A 374 3.04 -7.09 11.23
CA ALA A 374 4.19 -7.77 11.81
C ALA A 374 4.59 -8.94 10.92
N ILE A 375 5.89 -9.22 10.86
CA ILE A 375 6.46 -10.35 10.16
C ILE A 375 6.89 -11.39 11.18
N LEU A 376 6.38 -12.59 11.03
CA LEU A 376 6.77 -13.74 11.80
C LEU A 376 7.67 -14.63 10.95
N ARG A 377 8.92 -14.83 11.38
CA ARG A 377 9.82 -15.84 10.80
C ARG A 377 9.50 -17.20 11.41
N VAL A 378 9.28 -18.19 10.54
CA VAL A 378 8.87 -19.55 10.90
C VAL A 378 9.82 -20.58 10.29
N PRO A 379 9.86 -21.84 10.81
CA PRO A 379 10.65 -22.90 10.21
C PRO A 379 10.25 -23.18 8.75
N VAL A 380 11.23 -23.32 7.89
CA VAL A 380 11.05 -23.66 6.47
C VAL A 380 10.94 -25.19 6.35
N THR A 381 9.74 -25.73 6.54
CA THR A 381 9.43 -27.15 6.38
C THR A 381 8.76 -27.45 5.05
N GLN A 382 8.17 -26.42 4.44
CA GLN A 382 7.47 -26.44 3.16
C GLN A 382 7.42 -25.01 2.58
N SER A 383 6.83 -24.83 1.40
CA SER A 383 6.65 -23.47 0.85
C SER A 383 5.70 -22.63 1.74
N ASP A 384 5.90 -21.32 1.76
CA ASP A 384 5.00 -20.40 2.50
C ASP A 384 3.54 -20.55 2.03
N GLU A 385 3.30 -20.81 0.74
CA GLU A 385 1.94 -21.04 0.22
C GLU A 385 1.32 -22.32 0.78
N ASP A 386 2.05 -23.43 0.82
CA ASP A 386 1.56 -24.66 1.40
C ASP A 386 1.33 -24.52 2.91
N LEU A 387 2.22 -23.80 3.59
CA LEU A 387 2.11 -23.54 5.02
C LEU A 387 0.84 -22.74 5.36
N VAL A 388 0.54 -21.65 4.64
CA VAL A 388 -0.67 -20.86 4.91
C VAL A 388 -1.95 -21.60 4.53
N ILE A 389 -1.93 -22.49 3.54
CA ILE A 389 -3.04 -23.38 3.21
C ILE A 389 -3.27 -24.38 4.35
N ASP A 390 -2.22 -24.95 4.91
CA ASP A 390 -2.29 -25.84 6.07
C ASP A 390 -2.82 -25.14 7.31
N ILE A 391 -2.32 -23.94 7.62
CA ILE A 391 -2.82 -23.10 8.72
C ILE A 391 -4.32 -22.81 8.51
N LEU A 392 -4.70 -22.43 7.30
CA LEU A 392 -6.09 -22.13 6.96
C LEU A 392 -7.01 -23.37 7.15
N ARG A 393 -6.58 -24.53 6.67
CA ARG A 393 -7.40 -25.75 6.72
C ARG A 393 -7.44 -26.40 8.11
N LYS A 394 -6.29 -26.45 8.81
CA LYS A 394 -6.16 -27.19 10.08
C LYS A 394 -6.44 -26.30 11.30
N ALA A 395 -5.95 -25.06 11.32
CA ALA A 395 -6.12 -24.13 12.42
C ALA A 395 -7.29 -23.16 12.25
N ARG A 396 -7.89 -23.06 11.04
CA ARG A 396 -8.97 -22.10 10.71
C ARG A 396 -8.51 -20.66 10.89
N VAL A 397 -7.28 -20.36 10.50
CA VAL A 397 -6.70 -19.02 10.58
C VAL A 397 -6.22 -18.60 9.20
N LEU A 398 -6.55 -17.39 8.79
CA LEU A 398 -6.09 -16.76 7.57
C LEU A 398 -4.89 -15.88 7.91
N VAL A 399 -3.74 -16.18 7.30
CA VAL A 399 -2.50 -15.38 7.39
C VAL A 399 -1.92 -15.21 5.98
N HIS A 400 -1.13 -14.17 5.74
CA HIS A 400 -0.47 -14.01 4.45
C HIS A 400 0.90 -14.68 4.44
N PRO A 401 1.26 -15.39 3.34
CA PRO A 401 2.62 -15.86 3.13
C PRO A 401 3.54 -14.69 2.77
N GLY A 402 4.82 -14.78 3.13
CA GLY A 402 5.82 -13.77 2.79
C GLY A 402 5.90 -13.50 1.29
N ARG A 403 5.72 -14.53 0.47
CA ARG A 403 5.72 -14.42 -1.00
C ARG A 403 4.72 -13.40 -1.56
N PHE A 404 3.62 -13.11 -0.86
CA PHE A 404 2.69 -12.06 -1.29
C PHE A 404 3.30 -10.66 -1.25
N TYR A 405 4.36 -10.48 -0.47
CA TYR A 405 5.11 -9.25 -0.32
C TYR A 405 6.50 -9.33 -0.96
N ASP A 406 6.74 -10.32 -1.82
CA ASP A 406 8.02 -10.54 -2.52
C ASP A 406 9.21 -10.84 -1.62
N PHE A 407 9.02 -11.50 -0.49
CA PHE A 407 10.14 -12.11 0.20
C PHE A 407 10.89 -13.06 -0.72
N LEU A 408 12.22 -12.96 -0.74
CA LEU A 408 13.07 -13.77 -1.63
C LEU A 408 13.08 -15.25 -1.24
N ASN A 409 12.89 -15.54 0.04
CA ASN A 409 12.93 -16.89 0.62
C ASN A 409 11.60 -17.22 1.30
N ASP A 410 11.30 -18.51 1.42
CA ASP A 410 10.23 -19.02 2.28
C ASP A 410 10.60 -18.88 3.77
N GLY A 411 9.61 -19.02 4.67
CA GLY A 411 9.79 -18.95 6.12
C GLY A 411 9.26 -17.67 6.73
N TYR A 412 8.33 -16.98 6.04
CA TYR A 412 7.75 -15.73 6.53
C TYR A 412 6.23 -15.74 6.45
N LEU A 413 5.60 -15.32 7.55
CA LEU A 413 4.17 -15.02 7.61
C LEU A 413 3.99 -13.53 7.91
N VAL A 414 3.01 -12.90 7.29
CA VAL A 414 2.66 -11.50 7.52
C VAL A 414 1.31 -11.42 8.19
N LEU A 415 1.26 -10.74 9.34
CA LEU A 415 0.11 -10.63 10.22
C LEU A 415 -0.35 -9.18 10.30
N SER A 416 -1.65 -8.97 10.28
CA SER A 416 -2.23 -7.65 10.51
C SER A 416 -2.40 -7.37 12.00
N LEU A 417 -1.85 -6.25 12.44
CA LEU A 417 -1.94 -5.78 13.82
C LEU A 417 -3.22 -4.99 14.10
N ILE A 418 -4.06 -4.69 13.10
CA ILE A 418 -5.36 -4.02 13.31
C ILE A 418 -6.52 -4.99 13.49
N THR A 419 -6.28 -6.30 13.39
CA THR A 419 -7.28 -7.32 13.71
C THR A 419 -7.81 -7.11 15.14
N PRO A 420 -9.12 -7.31 15.42
CA PRO A 420 -9.66 -7.22 16.79
C PRO A 420 -8.87 -8.09 17.78
N PRO A 421 -8.51 -7.59 18.98
CA PRO A 421 -7.53 -8.23 19.86
C PRO A 421 -7.86 -9.68 20.22
N GLU A 422 -9.14 -9.96 20.51
CA GLU A 422 -9.56 -11.32 20.84
C GLU A 422 -9.39 -12.29 19.67
N LYS A 423 -9.74 -11.85 18.44
CA LYS A 423 -9.53 -12.64 17.22
C LYS A 423 -8.03 -12.83 16.93
N PHE A 424 -7.23 -11.78 17.17
CA PHE A 424 -5.78 -11.83 17.00
C PHE A 424 -5.16 -12.85 17.96
N ARG A 425 -5.46 -12.76 19.26
CA ARG A 425 -4.98 -13.69 20.30
C ARG A 425 -5.31 -15.14 19.96
N GLN A 426 -6.57 -15.43 19.64
CA GLN A 426 -7.01 -16.78 19.29
C GLN A 426 -6.32 -17.29 18.01
N GLY A 427 -6.20 -16.43 17.00
CA GLY A 427 -5.56 -16.77 15.73
C GLY A 427 -4.07 -17.09 15.91
N ILE A 428 -3.32 -16.28 16.66
CA ILE A 428 -1.90 -16.54 16.93
C ILE A 428 -1.72 -17.83 17.74
N ALA A 429 -2.52 -18.05 18.78
CA ALA A 429 -2.44 -19.26 19.59
C ALA A 429 -2.64 -20.52 18.73
N ARG A 430 -3.66 -20.56 17.88
CA ARG A 430 -3.91 -21.70 16.95
C ARG A 430 -2.79 -21.86 15.91
N THR A 431 -2.27 -20.75 15.38
CA THR A 431 -1.18 -20.78 14.41
C THR A 431 0.08 -21.38 15.02
N LEU A 432 0.48 -20.89 16.21
CA LEU A 432 1.67 -21.39 16.89
C LEU A 432 1.53 -22.83 17.39
N GLN A 433 0.33 -23.25 17.80
CA GLN A 433 0.08 -24.65 18.15
C GLN A 433 0.31 -25.59 16.95
N LEU A 434 -0.02 -25.15 15.72
CA LEU A 434 0.25 -25.94 14.52
C LEU A 434 1.75 -25.97 14.16
N LEU A 435 2.45 -24.85 14.41
CA LEU A 435 3.88 -24.72 14.09
C LEU A 435 4.81 -25.37 15.13
N ASN A 436 4.31 -25.64 16.34
CA ASN A 436 5.00 -26.30 17.45
C ASN A 436 4.19 -27.53 17.90
N PRO A 437 4.13 -28.61 17.12
CA PRO A 437 3.35 -29.81 17.43
C PRO A 437 3.85 -30.54 18.68
#